data_579470ab7b4337c7437ba8e5ceb090f6
#
_entry.id   579470ab7b4337c7437ba8e5ceb090f6
#
_cell.length_a   1.000
_cell.length_b   1.000
_cell.length_c   1.000
_cell.angle_alpha   90.00
_cell.angle_beta   90.00
_cell.angle_gamma   90.00
#
_symmetry.space_group_name_H-M   'P 1'
#
loop_
_entity.id
_entity.type
_entity.pdbx_description
1 polymer ?
#
loop_
_entity_poly.entity_id
_entity_poly.type
_entity_poly.pdbx_seq_one_letter_code
_entity_poly.pdbx_strand_id
1 'polypeptide(L)'
;MAALPEHAKVVVIGQGGIVGASVVHHLIEEGWDDIVGLEKSAIPTDIGSTSHASDFCYMTSHDKLNVFTSNYSREFYKQRGNYIQIGGMEVARKDDDERMLELIRKVGSGKAFGTNAYMISAAEAKEKFPLLEEDQIQGAMWDPDAGLVTPRSQKVAGDLVDEAVASGKLKAFAYTTANKILVEDGVAVGVETPKGTIMADYIVLCAGIWGSLISDTANVKLPLMPLEHPLLFFGPWEHLEGTGKDIVYPLMRDQGNSAYVRDTGDPTTPEGGLLEWGYYEPFEPRLVEARDIAEPDEARLSPSMRDMTLDQVMEAFERAIELTPVLGELGWEERRSFNGLLSVTVDSGSIIGESVDLKNLWLCEAVWVKDGPGAGKLLAEWMTHGRTSMDPHSIDPARHYPIQKTDDYIRGRCYESAQKIYTPAVHPREPFATSRGMRVSPFYEREVALGGYFMEVAGWERAHGYAANEETLLAKYRNQVPVREAEWDSRHFWEVSNAEQLAMSEGVGMINLSHFAIFDVEGADAEGLMEYLSVAKVGAD
;
A
#
# COMPACT_ATOMS: atom_id res chain seq x y z
N MET A 1 -23.07 -29.79 3.95
CA MET A 1 -22.15 -28.90 3.19
C MET A 1 -22.21 -29.32 1.72
N ALA A 2 -22.28 -28.37 0.79
CA ALA A 2 -22.22 -28.69 -0.64
C ALA A 2 -20.87 -29.35 -0.96
N ALA A 3 -20.87 -30.31 -1.89
CA ALA A 3 -19.64 -30.91 -2.38
C ALA A 3 -18.84 -29.89 -3.20
N LEU A 4 -17.52 -29.96 -3.14
CA LEU A 4 -16.66 -29.15 -4.01
C LEU A 4 -16.88 -29.57 -5.48
N PRO A 5 -16.92 -28.62 -6.43
CA PRO A 5 -16.93 -28.97 -7.85
C PRO A 5 -15.56 -29.53 -8.26
N GLU A 6 -15.55 -30.41 -9.24
CA GLU A 6 -14.30 -30.95 -9.80
C GLU A 6 -13.56 -29.92 -10.65
N HIS A 7 -14.29 -28.94 -11.23
CA HIS A 7 -13.74 -27.88 -12.08
C HIS A 7 -14.48 -26.56 -11.86
N ALA A 8 -13.78 -25.46 -12.06
CA ALA A 8 -14.32 -24.09 -12.10
C ALA A 8 -13.56 -23.26 -13.17
N LYS A 9 -14.17 -22.24 -13.72
CA LYS A 9 -13.48 -21.29 -14.59
C LYS A 9 -12.46 -20.48 -13.78
N VAL A 10 -12.83 -20.03 -12.58
CA VAL A 10 -11.95 -19.26 -11.68
C VAL A 10 -12.07 -19.80 -10.26
N VAL A 11 -10.94 -20.01 -9.60
CA VAL A 11 -10.88 -20.21 -8.15
C VAL A 11 -10.28 -18.98 -7.49
N VAL A 12 -11.03 -18.32 -6.58
CA VAL A 12 -10.56 -17.19 -5.78
C VAL A 12 -10.24 -17.66 -4.36
N ILE A 13 -8.98 -17.56 -3.97
CA ILE A 13 -8.48 -17.93 -2.63
C ILE A 13 -8.50 -16.71 -1.73
N GLY A 14 -9.18 -16.79 -0.56
CA GLY A 14 -9.34 -15.66 0.37
C GLY A 14 -10.51 -14.74 0.00
N GLN A 15 -11.59 -15.29 -0.57
CA GLN A 15 -12.74 -14.52 -1.05
C GLN A 15 -13.61 -13.94 0.09
N GLY A 16 -13.40 -14.33 1.34
CA GLY A 16 -14.14 -13.80 2.50
C GLY A 16 -13.64 -12.45 3.00
N GLY A 17 -12.44 -11.99 2.57
CA GLY A 17 -11.93 -10.66 2.83
C GLY A 17 -12.45 -9.63 1.83
N ILE A 18 -12.33 -8.32 2.17
CA ILE A 18 -12.84 -7.23 1.30
C ILE A 18 -12.20 -7.24 -0.09
N VAL A 19 -10.94 -7.65 -0.22
CA VAL A 19 -10.22 -7.71 -1.49
C VAL A 19 -10.77 -8.84 -2.36
N GLY A 20 -10.81 -10.09 -1.84
CA GLY A 20 -11.32 -11.23 -2.59
C GLY A 20 -12.81 -11.09 -2.95
N ALA A 21 -13.64 -10.56 -2.03
CA ALA A 21 -15.03 -10.26 -2.31
C ALA A 21 -15.20 -9.20 -3.42
N SER A 22 -14.34 -8.15 -3.41
CA SER A 22 -14.34 -7.13 -4.46
C SER A 22 -13.89 -7.68 -5.82
N VAL A 23 -12.88 -8.55 -5.84
CA VAL A 23 -12.44 -9.23 -7.08
C VAL A 23 -13.59 -10.05 -7.66
N VAL A 24 -14.25 -10.87 -6.87
CA VAL A 24 -15.41 -11.68 -7.31
C VAL A 24 -16.51 -10.78 -7.88
N HIS A 25 -16.85 -9.69 -7.16
CA HIS A 25 -17.88 -8.75 -7.61
C HIS A 25 -17.57 -8.18 -8.99
N HIS A 26 -16.35 -7.66 -9.20
CA HIS A 26 -15.98 -7.04 -10.47
C HIS A 26 -15.78 -8.05 -11.60
N LEU A 27 -15.31 -9.26 -11.32
CA LEU A 27 -15.31 -10.34 -12.32
C LEU A 27 -16.73 -10.63 -12.82
N ILE A 28 -17.72 -10.66 -11.91
CA ILE A 28 -19.13 -10.85 -12.27
C ILE A 28 -19.67 -9.68 -13.10
N GLU A 29 -19.28 -8.45 -12.79
CA GLU A 29 -19.64 -7.26 -13.59
C GLU A 29 -19.02 -7.32 -14.99
N GLU A 30 -17.79 -7.83 -15.14
CA GLU A 30 -17.12 -8.07 -16.42
C GLU A 30 -17.67 -9.31 -17.16
N GLY A 31 -18.69 -9.97 -16.64
CA GLY A 31 -19.40 -11.07 -17.30
C GLY A 31 -18.85 -12.47 -17.01
N TRP A 32 -17.95 -12.61 -16.02
CA TRP A 32 -17.47 -13.91 -15.60
C TRP A 32 -18.52 -14.67 -14.80
N ASP A 33 -18.48 -15.99 -14.91
CA ASP A 33 -19.33 -16.94 -14.17
C ASP A 33 -18.51 -18.19 -13.83
N ASP A 34 -19.15 -19.20 -13.22
CA ASP A 34 -18.53 -20.43 -12.73
C ASP A 34 -17.29 -20.15 -11.84
N ILE A 35 -17.47 -19.23 -10.89
CA ILE A 35 -16.47 -18.83 -9.91
C ILE A 35 -16.64 -19.68 -8.65
N VAL A 36 -15.52 -20.20 -8.15
CA VAL A 36 -15.44 -20.87 -6.84
C VAL A 36 -14.62 -20.00 -5.91
N GLY A 37 -15.20 -19.65 -4.76
CA GLY A 37 -14.52 -18.91 -3.70
C GLY A 37 -14.17 -19.80 -2.52
N LEU A 38 -12.92 -19.73 -2.08
CA LEU A 38 -12.42 -20.47 -0.91
C LEU A 38 -12.07 -19.51 0.21
N GLU A 39 -12.54 -19.81 1.43
CA GLU A 39 -12.19 -19.07 2.63
C GLU A 39 -11.79 -20.04 3.75
N LYS A 40 -10.64 -19.76 4.41
CA LYS A 40 -10.10 -20.58 5.49
C LYS A 40 -11.04 -20.59 6.71
N SER A 41 -11.74 -19.50 6.97
CA SER A 41 -12.64 -19.32 8.11
C SER A 41 -14.09 -19.09 7.70
N ALA A 42 -14.85 -18.33 8.48
CA ALA A 42 -16.19 -17.89 8.16
C ALA A 42 -16.21 -16.95 6.94
N ILE A 43 -17.37 -16.74 6.36
CA ILE A 43 -17.63 -15.72 5.34
C ILE A 43 -18.71 -14.76 5.92
N PRO A 44 -18.39 -13.47 6.06
CA PRO A 44 -17.10 -12.81 5.83
C PRO A 44 -16.00 -13.32 6.77
N THR A 45 -14.74 -13.15 6.39
CA THR A 45 -13.59 -13.62 7.19
C THR A 45 -13.59 -13.01 8.60
N ASP A 46 -13.35 -13.83 9.61
CA ASP A 46 -13.22 -13.44 11.03
C ASP A 46 -11.77 -13.55 11.53
N ILE A 47 -10.86 -14.05 10.69
CA ILE A 47 -9.44 -14.25 11.03
C ILE A 47 -8.47 -13.40 10.19
N GLY A 48 -8.93 -12.82 9.09
CA GLY A 48 -8.12 -11.99 8.20
C GLY A 48 -8.09 -10.51 8.62
N SER A 49 -7.18 -9.72 8.04
CA SER A 49 -7.01 -8.30 8.37
C SER A 49 -8.26 -7.45 8.16
N THR A 50 -9.20 -7.85 7.30
CA THR A 50 -10.49 -7.18 7.13
C THR A 50 -11.32 -7.20 8.41
N SER A 51 -11.19 -8.23 9.26
CA SER A 51 -12.00 -8.36 10.49
C SER A 51 -11.65 -7.33 11.57
N HIS A 52 -10.45 -6.74 11.51
CA HIS A 52 -9.97 -5.77 12.50
C HIS A 52 -9.52 -4.44 11.90
N ALA A 53 -9.82 -4.19 10.63
CA ALA A 53 -9.45 -2.94 9.98
C ALA A 53 -10.10 -1.73 10.67
N SER A 54 -9.40 -0.60 10.73
CA SER A 54 -9.93 0.67 11.25
C SER A 54 -11.00 1.28 10.34
N ASP A 55 -11.17 0.75 9.14
CA ASP A 55 -12.20 1.10 8.14
C ASP A 55 -12.22 2.56 7.66
N PHE A 56 -11.20 3.36 8.01
CA PHE A 56 -11.10 4.72 7.52
C PHE A 56 -10.42 4.80 6.15
N CYS A 57 -10.85 5.79 5.35
CA CYS A 57 -10.35 6.02 4.00
C CYS A 57 -9.91 7.46 3.80
N TYR A 58 -8.69 7.65 3.28
CA TYR A 58 -8.18 8.92 2.77
C TYR A 58 -7.97 8.82 1.27
N MET A 59 -8.33 9.89 0.55
CA MET A 59 -8.33 9.91 -0.92
C MET A 59 -7.04 10.49 -1.49
N THR A 60 -6.38 11.38 -0.74
CA THR A 60 -5.26 12.17 -1.26
C THR A 60 -3.93 11.44 -1.08
N SER A 61 -3.21 11.26 -2.19
CA SER A 61 -1.89 10.62 -2.26
C SER A 61 -1.02 11.32 -3.30
N HIS A 62 0.29 11.06 -3.28
CA HIS A 62 1.23 11.47 -4.34
C HIS A 62 1.14 10.60 -5.59
N ASP A 63 0.64 9.38 -5.46
CA ASP A 63 0.54 8.40 -6.53
C ASP A 63 -0.83 8.45 -7.19
N LYS A 64 -0.84 8.58 -8.53
CA LYS A 64 -2.07 8.71 -9.31
C LYS A 64 -2.94 7.45 -9.25
N LEU A 65 -2.32 6.27 -9.28
CA LEU A 65 -3.05 5.01 -9.23
C LEU A 65 -3.68 4.80 -7.87
N ASN A 66 -2.96 5.13 -6.78
CA ASN A 66 -3.51 5.07 -5.43
C ASN A 66 -4.70 6.04 -5.24
N VAL A 67 -4.60 7.26 -5.79
CA VAL A 67 -5.75 8.20 -5.80
C VAL A 67 -6.93 7.61 -6.58
N PHE A 68 -6.67 6.96 -7.71
CA PHE A 68 -7.73 6.31 -8.51
C PHE A 68 -8.41 5.18 -7.73
N THR A 69 -7.63 4.24 -7.17
CA THR A 69 -8.19 3.09 -6.41
C THR A 69 -8.98 3.55 -5.20
N SER A 70 -8.45 4.52 -4.44
CA SER A 70 -9.12 5.07 -3.26
C SER A 70 -10.43 5.81 -3.61
N ASN A 71 -10.43 6.65 -4.65
CA ASN A 71 -11.62 7.37 -5.09
C ASN A 71 -12.69 6.43 -5.65
N TYR A 72 -12.28 5.45 -6.46
CA TYR A 72 -13.21 4.43 -6.94
C TYR A 72 -13.84 3.66 -5.77
N SER A 73 -13.02 3.22 -4.82
CA SER A 73 -13.49 2.49 -3.63
C SER A 73 -14.46 3.32 -2.79
N ARG A 74 -14.17 4.60 -2.56
CA ARG A 74 -15.07 5.53 -1.88
C ARG A 74 -16.43 5.59 -2.58
N GLU A 75 -16.46 5.84 -3.89
CA GLU A 75 -17.70 5.93 -4.65
C GLU A 75 -18.45 4.58 -4.63
N PHE A 76 -17.75 3.47 -4.72
CA PHE A 76 -18.30 2.14 -4.59
C PHE A 76 -19.01 1.93 -3.25
N TYR A 77 -18.33 2.22 -2.14
CA TYR A 77 -18.91 2.14 -0.80
C TYR A 77 -20.09 3.11 -0.63
N LYS A 78 -19.96 4.33 -1.14
CA LYS A 78 -20.99 5.36 -1.04
C LYS A 78 -22.28 4.99 -1.80
N GLN A 79 -22.17 4.47 -3.01
CA GLN A 79 -23.32 4.03 -3.81
C GLN A 79 -24.08 2.86 -3.15
N ARG A 80 -23.39 2.07 -2.35
CA ARG A 80 -23.96 0.98 -1.56
C ARG A 80 -24.54 1.42 -0.21
N GLY A 81 -24.38 2.68 0.17
CA GLY A 81 -24.76 3.19 1.49
C GLY A 81 -23.81 2.78 2.62
N ASN A 82 -22.61 2.35 2.28
CA ASN A 82 -21.59 1.85 3.20
C ASN A 82 -20.45 2.85 3.46
N TYR A 83 -20.69 4.15 3.33
CA TYR A 83 -19.66 5.17 3.55
C TYR A 83 -20.22 6.40 4.24
N ILE A 84 -19.55 6.80 5.33
CA ILE A 84 -19.79 8.08 5.99
C ILE A 84 -18.66 9.03 5.64
N GLN A 85 -18.97 10.04 4.84
CA GLN A 85 -18.03 11.11 4.48
C GLN A 85 -18.00 12.14 5.61
N ILE A 86 -17.05 11.99 6.53
CA ILE A 86 -16.89 12.86 7.72
C ILE A 86 -15.76 13.85 7.55
N GLY A 87 -14.88 13.64 6.57
CA GLY A 87 -13.64 14.34 6.39
C GLY A 87 -12.50 13.77 7.23
N GLY A 88 -11.29 14.21 6.94
CA GLY A 88 -10.10 13.83 7.69
C GLY A 88 -8.99 14.85 7.55
N MET A 89 -8.05 14.85 8.46
CA MET A 89 -6.90 15.73 8.41
C MET A 89 -5.60 14.98 8.64
N GLU A 90 -4.54 15.47 8.01
CA GLU A 90 -3.16 15.07 8.29
C GLU A 90 -2.45 16.31 8.84
N VAL A 91 -1.94 16.23 10.07
CA VAL A 91 -1.33 17.38 10.76
C VAL A 91 0.18 17.42 10.53
N ALA A 92 0.73 18.64 10.52
CA ALA A 92 2.16 18.89 10.66
C ALA A 92 2.44 19.44 12.04
N ARG A 93 3.26 18.74 12.84
CA ARG A 93 3.70 19.22 14.16
C ARG A 93 4.48 20.51 14.03
N LYS A 94 4.55 21.27 15.12
CA LYS A 94 5.11 22.64 15.15
C LYS A 94 6.55 22.73 14.63
N ASP A 95 7.33 21.68 14.85
CA ASP A 95 8.75 21.61 14.49
C ASP A 95 9.02 20.69 13.27
N ASP A 96 7.97 20.26 12.55
CA ASP A 96 8.08 19.34 11.42
C ASP A 96 7.80 20.06 10.09
N ASP A 97 8.76 20.89 9.68
CA ASP A 97 8.68 21.63 8.41
C ASP A 97 8.69 20.69 7.19
N GLU A 98 9.38 19.56 7.27
CA GLU A 98 9.38 18.56 6.19
C GLU A 98 7.99 17.97 5.98
N ARG A 99 7.27 17.69 7.04
CA ARG A 99 5.88 17.23 6.97
C ARG A 99 4.98 18.31 6.36
N MET A 100 5.13 19.56 6.77
CA MET A 100 4.33 20.65 6.19
C MET A 100 4.55 20.76 4.67
N LEU A 101 5.79 20.71 4.21
CA LEU A 101 6.12 20.72 2.78
C LEU A 101 5.55 19.49 2.06
N GLU A 102 5.61 18.31 2.68
CA GLU A 102 4.97 17.12 2.11
C GLU A 102 3.47 17.29 1.94
N LEU A 103 2.77 17.81 2.95
CA LEU A 103 1.33 18.04 2.87
C LEU A 103 0.98 19.02 1.75
N ILE A 104 1.73 20.11 1.59
CA ILE A 104 1.56 21.07 0.48
C ILE A 104 1.75 20.37 -0.87
N ARG A 105 2.81 19.56 -1.01
CA ARG A 105 3.07 18.80 -2.24
C ARG A 105 1.98 17.78 -2.51
N LYS A 106 1.51 17.08 -1.49
CA LYS A 106 0.43 16.09 -1.57
C LYS A 106 -0.88 16.71 -2.04
N VAL A 107 -1.24 17.89 -1.52
CA VAL A 107 -2.37 18.68 -2.01
C VAL A 107 -2.19 19.05 -3.48
N GLY A 108 -1.00 19.50 -3.88
CA GLY A 108 -0.70 19.85 -5.28
C GLY A 108 -0.85 18.66 -6.24
N SER A 109 -0.25 17.51 -5.89
CA SER A 109 -0.38 16.26 -6.66
C SER A 109 -1.82 15.76 -6.68
N GLY A 110 -2.49 15.77 -5.52
CA GLY A 110 -3.88 15.35 -5.40
C GLY A 110 -4.82 16.15 -6.30
N LYS A 111 -4.66 17.47 -6.38
CA LYS A 111 -5.43 18.31 -7.30
C LYS A 111 -5.26 17.92 -8.76
N ALA A 112 -4.03 17.57 -9.18
CA ALA A 112 -3.77 17.09 -10.53
C ALA A 112 -4.46 15.74 -10.81
N PHE A 113 -4.71 14.95 -9.77
CA PHE A 113 -5.37 13.64 -9.85
C PHE A 113 -6.87 13.67 -9.49
N GLY A 114 -7.42 14.87 -9.22
CA GLY A 114 -8.86 15.07 -9.00
C GLY A 114 -9.33 14.94 -7.56
N THR A 115 -8.42 15.08 -6.55
CA THR A 115 -8.83 15.16 -5.13
C THR A 115 -9.20 16.59 -4.73
N ASN A 116 -9.97 16.71 -3.63
CA ASN A 116 -10.50 17.99 -3.12
C ASN A 116 -9.75 18.49 -1.87
N ALA A 117 -8.62 17.87 -1.51
CA ALA A 117 -7.86 18.25 -0.32
C ALA A 117 -7.26 19.66 -0.43
N TYR A 118 -7.15 20.33 0.70
CA TYR A 118 -6.56 21.67 0.81
C TYR A 118 -5.88 21.89 2.17
N MET A 119 -4.97 22.85 2.22
CA MET A 119 -4.30 23.23 3.47
C MET A 119 -5.21 24.07 4.34
N ILE A 120 -5.14 23.84 5.65
CA ILE A 120 -5.84 24.59 6.70
C ILE A 120 -4.86 25.02 7.79
N SER A 121 -5.17 26.13 8.48
CA SER A 121 -4.43 26.59 9.64
C SER A 121 -4.64 25.70 10.87
N ALA A 122 -3.80 25.87 11.89
CA ALA A 122 -3.96 25.20 13.18
C ALA A 122 -5.32 25.50 13.84
N ALA A 123 -5.77 26.77 13.79
CA ALA A 123 -7.06 27.18 14.33
C ALA A 123 -8.24 26.52 13.60
N GLU A 124 -8.22 26.46 12.26
CA GLU A 124 -9.23 25.73 11.49
C GLU A 124 -9.20 24.23 11.75
N ALA A 125 -8.02 23.65 11.98
CA ALA A 125 -7.88 22.25 12.37
C ALA A 125 -8.53 21.98 13.74
N LYS A 126 -8.29 22.85 14.75
CA LYS A 126 -8.95 22.79 16.07
C LYS A 126 -10.47 22.93 15.97
N GLU A 127 -10.97 23.81 15.10
CA GLU A 127 -12.42 23.97 14.88
C GLU A 127 -13.03 22.68 14.33
N LYS A 128 -12.35 22.02 13.39
CA LYS A 128 -12.82 20.77 12.77
C LYS A 128 -12.67 19.55 13.67
N PHE A 129 -11.60 19.48 14.45
CA PHE A 129 -11.30 18.40 15.38
C PHE A 129 -11.01 18.98 16.77
N PRO A 130 -12.04 19.24 17.58
CA PRO A 130 -11.92 19.92 18.87
C PRO A 130 -11.04 19.21 19.92
N LEU A 131 -10.66 17.96 19.65
CA LEU A 131 -9.84 17.16 20.57
C LEU A 131 -8.35 17.47 20.48
N LEU A 132 -7.88 18.10 19.39
CA LEU A 132 -6.47 18.42 19.22
C LEU A 132 -6.07 19.73 19.91
N GLU A 133 -4.81 19.83 20.33
CA GLU A 133 -4.21 21.09 20.82
C GLU A 133 -3.57 21.85 19.66
N GLU A 134 -4.13 23.06 19.35
CA GLU A 134 -3.73 23.84 18.17
C GLU A 134 -2.29 24.36 18.23
N ASP A 135 -1.76 24.58 19.44
CA ASP A 135 -0.39 25.05 19.65
C ASP A 135 0.67 23.97 19.40
N GLN A 136 0.25 22.71 19.20
CA GLN A 136 1.13 21.57 18.88
C GLN A 136 1.38 21.42 17.38
N ILE A 137 0.63 22.12 16.53
CA ILE A 137 0.74 22.01 15.07
C ILE A 137 0.96 23.36 14.42
N GLN A 138 1.59 23.36 13.25
CA GLN A 138 1.69 24.54 12.40
C GLN A 138 0.56 24.63 11.36
N GLY A 139 -0.13 23.53 11.08
CA GLY A 139 -1.25 23.43 10.16
C GLY A 139 -1.55 21.99 9.79
N ALA A 140 -2.48 21.80 8.87
CA ALA A 140 -2.89 20.49 8.42
C ALA A 140 -3.34 20.50 6.95
N MET A 141 -3.32 19.34 6.32
CA MET A 141 -4.08 19.05 5.11
C MET A 141 -5.46 18.55 5.52
N TRP A 142 -6.51 19.18 5.00
CA TRP A 142 -7.88 18.72 5.12
C TRP A 142 -8.32 17.99 3.87
N ASP A 143 -8.78 16.74 4.03
CA ASP A 143 -9.37 15.94 2.97
C ASP A 143 -10.89 15.80 3.23
N PRO A 144 -11.74 16.59 2.53
CA PRO A 144 -13.19 16.57 2.76
C PRO A 144 -13.85 15.27 2.29
N ASP A 145 -13.17 14.50 1.48
CA ASP A 145 -13.68 13.24 0.94
C ASP A 145 -13.29 12.02 1.80
N ALA A 146 -12.42 12.22 2.79
CA ALA A 146 -12.08 11.18 3.76
C ALA A 146 -13.31 10.75 4.57
N GLY A 147 -13.30 9.51 5.04
CA GLY A 147 -14.44 8.97 5.75
C GLY A 147 -14.25 7.55 6.25
N LEU A 148 -15.34 6.97 6.70
CA LEU A 148 -15.42 5.66 7.31
C LEU A 148 -16.28 4.71 6.49
N VAL A 149 -15.79 3.49 6.26
CA VAL A 149 -16.63 2.38 5.75
C VAL A 149 -17.51 1.86 6.89
N THR A 150 -18.82 1.86 6.67
CA THR A 150 -19.82 1.51 7.70
C THR A 150 -20.75 0.37 7.24
N PRO A 151 -21.25 -0.46 8.16
CA PRO A 151 -20.87 -0.54 9.58
C PRO A 151 -19.43 -1.04 9.77
N ARG A 152 -18.92 -1.87 8.85
CA ARG A 152 -17.56 -2.42 8.78
C ARG A 152 -17.26 -2.93 7.37
N SER A 153 -15.99 -2.86 6.94
CA SER A 153 -15.55 -3.48 5.68
C SER A 153 -15.79 -4.99 5.65
N GLN A 154 -15.71 -5.65 6.79
CA GLN A 154 -16.06 -7.07 6.94
C GLN A 154 -17.52 -7.34 6.53
N LYS A 155 -18.46 -6.50 6.98
CA LYS A 155 -19.88 -6.62 6.60
C LYS A 155 -20.06 -6.41 5.10
N VAL A 156 -19.40 -5.42 4.53
CA VAL A 156 -19.44 -5.16 3.07
C VAL A 156 -18.92 -6.36 2.29
N ALA A 157 -17.83 -6.98 2.74
CA ALA A 157 -17.29 -8.19 2.11
C ALA A 157 -18.34 -9.32 2.13
N GLY A 158 -19.02 -9.52 3.26
CA GLY A 158 -20.10 -10.50 3.35
C GLY A 158 -21.25 -10.23 2.40
N ASP A 159 -21.71 -8.98 2.31
CA ASP A 159 -22.80 -8.58 1.39
C ASP A 159 -22.42 -8.82 -0.07
N LEU A 160 -21.18 -8.51 -0.47
CA LEU A 160 -20.69 -8.78 -1.82
C LEU A 160 -20.69 -10.28 -2.15
N VAL A 161 -20.28 -11.11 -1.20
CA VAL A 161 -20.31 -12.56 -1.38
C VAL A 161 -21.75 -13.08 -1.47
N ASP A 162 -22.66 -12.62 -0.62
CA ASP A 162 -24.06 -13.02 -0.63
C ASP A 162 -24.74 -12.65 -1.96
N GLU A 163 -24.48 -11.44 -2.48
CA GLU A 163 -24.96 -10.99 -3.79
C GLU A 163 -24.41 -11.87 -4.93
N ALA A 164 -23.12 -12.18 -4.88
CA ALA A 164 -22.47 -13.04 -5.87
C ALA A 164 -23.04 -14.47 -5.85
N VAL A 165 -23.29 -15.04 -4.68
CA VAL A 165 -23.96 -16.35 -4.53
C VAL A 165 -25.40 -16.29 -5.02
N ALA A 166 -26.14 -15.24 -4.67
CA ALA A 166 -27.54 -15.07 -5.11
C ALA A 166 -27.66 -14.91 -6.64
N SER A 167 -26.64 -14.37 -7.31
CA SER A 167 -26.58 -14.30 -8.78
C SER A 167 -26.39 -15.68 -9.46
N GLY A 168 -26.04 -16.70 -8.69
CA GLY A 168 -25.73 -18.05 -9.20
C GLY A 168 -24.35 -18.18 -9.85
N LYS A 169 -23.53 -17.13 -9.87
CA LYS A 169 -22.22 -17.10 -10.54
C LYS A 169 -21.08 -17.48 -9.61
N LEU A 170 -21.28 -17.43 -8.28
CA LEU A 170 -20.31 -17.82 -7.26
C LEU A 170 -20.80 -19.03 -6.46
N LYS A 171 -19.92 -20.00 -6.27
CA LYS A 171 -20.02 -21.06 -5.25
C LYS A 171 -19.02 -20.77 -4.15
N ALA A 172 -19.48 -20.27 -2.99
CA ALA A 172 -18.65 -19.87 -1.87
C ALA A 172 -18.51 -21.01 -0.83
N PHE A 173 -17.28 -21.29 -0.42
CA PHE A 173 -16.94 -22.34 0.54
C PHE A 173 -16.20 -21.76 1.74
N ALA A 174 -16.91 -21.56 2.84
CA ALA A 174 -16.32 -21.26 4.14
C ALA A 174 -15.61 -22.48 4.74
N TYR A 175 -14.69 -22.25 5.68
CA TYR A 175 -13.93 -23.29 6.36
C TYR A 175 -13.29 -24.29 5.37
N THR A 176 -12.71 -23.74 4.30
CA THR A 176 -12.11 -24.51 3.23
C THR A 176 -10.77 -23.88 2.85
N THR A 177 -9.74 -24.32 3.53
CA THR A 177 -8.36 -23.84 3.34
C THR A 177 -7.83 -24.33 1.97
N ALA A 178 -7.23 -23.42 1.20
CA ALA A 178 -6.41 -23.80 0.07
C ALA A 178 -5.04 -24.27 0.60
N ASN A 179 -4.70 -25.54 0.41
CA ASN A 179 -3.45 -26.11 0.88
C ASN A 179 -2.31 -25.96 -0.13
N LYS A 180 -2.66 -26.01 -1.42
CA LYS A 180 -1.66 -26.01 -2.49
C LYS A 180 -2.26 -25.52 -3.81
N ILE A 181 -1.51 -24.71 -4.53
CA ILE A 181 -1.77 -24.40 -5.94
C ILE A 181 -1.13 -25.51 -6.79
N LEU A 182 -1.91 -26.13 -7.65
CA LEU A 182 -1.44 -27.19 -8.57
C LEU A 182 -0.86 -26.57 -9.82
N VAL A 183 0.28 -27.09 -10.25
CA VAL A 183 1.04 -26.58 -11.40
C VAL A 183 1.33 -27.70 -12.39
N GLU A 184 1.03 -27.46 -13.66
CA GLU A 184 1.40 -28.31 -14.78
C GLU A 184 2.08 -27.49 -15.88
N ASP A 185 3.26 -27.86 -16.30
CA ASP A 185 4.04 -27.21 -17.38
C ASP A 185 4.14 -25.67 -17.27
N GLY A 186 4.29 -25.14 -16.06
CA GLY A 186 4.41 -23.70 -15.82
C GLY A 186 3.08 -22.93 -15.83
N VAL A 187 1.96 -23.65 -15.70
CA VAL A 187 0.61 -23.11 -15.64
C VAL A 187 -0.06 -23.51 -14.32
N ALA A 188 -0.73 -22.59 -13.66
CA ALA A 188 -1.60 -22.91 -12.53
C ALA A 188 -2.88 -23.57 -13.06
N VAL A 189 -3.20 -24.78 -12.57
CA VAL A 189 -4.28 -25.61 -13.11
C VAL A 189 -5.32 -26.04 -12.09
N GLY A 190 -5.15 -25.69 -10.81
CA GLY A 190 -6.11 -26.06 -9.77
C GLY A 190 -5.63 -25.76 -8.36
N VAL A 191 -6.46 -26.09 -7.39
CA VAL A 191 -6.23 -25.89 -5.96
C VAL A 191 -6.55 -27.17 -5.20
N GLU A 192 -5.62 -27.61 -4.36
CA GLU A 192 -5.84 -28.69 -3.41
C GLU A 192 -6.38 -28.14 -2.08
N THR A 193 -7.40 -28.79 -1.53
CA THR A 193 -7.97 -28.48 -0.23
C THR A 193 -8.14 -29.76 0.59
N PRO A 194 -8.34 -29.69 1.92
CA PRO A 194 -8.65 -30.85 2.76
C PRO A 194 -9.94 -31.58 2.34
N LYS A 195 -10.81 -30.92 1.55
CA LYS A 195 -12.10 -31.45 1.11
C LYS A 195 -12.07 -32.02 -0.32
N GLY A 196 -10.94 -31.92 -1.01
CA GLY A 196 -10.75 -32.37 -2.39
C GLY A 196 -10.02 -31.34 -3.25
N THR A 197 -9.82 -31.70 -4.51
CA THR A 197 -9.16 -30.87 -5.51
C THR A 197 -10.17 -30.22 -6.43
N ILE A 198 -9.91 -28.96 -6.81
CA ILE A 198 -10.67 -28.21 -7.80
C ILE A 198 -9.71 -27.85 -8.94
N MET A 199 -9.95 -28.34 -10.14
CA MET A 199 -9.25 -27.89 -11.34
C MET A 199 -9.81 -26.54 -11.77
N ALA A 200 -8.97 -25.65 -12.33
CA ALA A 200 -9.41 -24.31 -12.72
C ALA A 200 -8.64 -23.79 -13.92
N ASP A 201 -9.31 -22.96 -14.75
CA ASP A 201 -8.65 -22.26 -15.85
C ASP A 201 -7.81 -21.10 -15.33
N TYR A 202 -8.26 -20.45 -14.25
CA TYR A 202 -7.57 -19.33 -13.59
C TYR A 202 -7.63 -19.47 -12.06
N ILE A 203 -6.58 -19.04 -11.40
CA ILE A 203 -6.51 -18.95 -9.94
C ILE A 203 -6.23 -17.50 -9.56
N VAL A 204 -7.02 -16.94 -8.65
CA VAL A 204 -6.80 -15.62 -8.09
C VAL A 204 -6.44 -15.76 -6.61
N LEU A 205 -5.29 -15.23 -6.23
CA LEU A 205 -4.80 -15.24 -4.86
C LEU A 205 -5.07 -13.88 -4.19
N CYS A 206 -5.92 -13.89 -3.15
CA CYS A 206 -6.29 -12.77 -2.31
C CYS A 206 -6.17 -13.14 -0.83
N ALA A 207 -5.11 -13.91 -0.47
CA ALA A 207 -4.99 -14.52 0.85
C ALA A 207 -4.38 -13.60 1.92
N GLY A 208 -4.08 -12.34 1.58
CA GLY A 208 -3.60 -11.33 2.51
C GLY A 208 -2.36 -11.76 3.26
N ILE A 209 -2.42 -11.78 4.61
CA ILE A 209 -1.26 -12.15 5.44
C ILE A 209 -0.77 -13.60 5.26
N TRP A 210 -1.53 -14.46 4.60
CA TRP A 210 -1.13 -15.83 4.23
C TRP A 210 -0.73 -15.95 2.74
N GLY A 211 -0.76 -14.85 1.97
CA GLY A 211 -0.50 -14.87 0.53
C GLY A 211 0.83 -15.53 0.16
N SER A 212 1.92 -15.16 0.85
CA SER A 212 3.25 -15.75 0.62
C SER A 212 3.29 -17.25 0.93
N LEU A 213 2.58 -17.71 1.98
CA LEU A 213 2.54 -19.12 2.35
C LEU A 213 1.87 -19.97 1.25
N ILE A 214 0.79 -19.48 0.66
CA ILE A 214 0.06 -20.19 -0.40
C ILE A 214 0.83 -20.13 -1.72
N SER A 215 1.37 -18.99 -2.10
CA SER A 215 2.13 -18.85 -3.35
C SER A 215 3.43 -19.68 -3.36
N ASP A 216 4.08 -19.84 -2.22
CA ASP A 216 5.27 -20.70 -2.06
C ASP A 216 4.99 -22.16 -2.43
N THR A 217 3.75 -22.65 -2.29
CA THR A 217 3.36 -24.01 -2.71
C THR A 217 3.47 -24.24 -4.21
N ALA A 218 3.48 -23.17 -4.99
CA ALA A 218 3.66 -23.17 -6.44
C ALA A 218 5.04 -22.63 -6.87
N ASN A 219 5.98 -22.48 -5.95
CA ASN A 219 7.29 -21.83 -6.17
C ASN A 219 7.19 -20.39 -6.69
N VAL A 220 6.13 -19.68 -6.36
CA VAL A 220 5.95 -18.26 -6.66
C VAL A 220 6.25 -17.46 -5.40
N LYS A 221 7.33 -16.68 -5.42
CA LYS A 221 7.74 -15.86 -4.30
C LYS A 221 7.07 -14.50 -4.35
N LEU A 222 6.26 -14.19 -3.33
CA LEU A 222 5.68 -12.85 -3.16
C LEU A 222 6.60 -11.99 -2.28
N PRO A 223 7.02 -10.80 -2.76
CA PRO A 223 7.89 -9.92 -1.98
C PRO A 223 7.09 -9.11 -0.95
N LEU A 224 6.48 -9.81 0.00
CA LEU A 224 5.69 -9.24 1.10
C LEU A 224 5.86 -10.04 2.39
N MET A 225 5.61 -9.37 3.53
CA MET A 225 5.54 -9.99 4.85
C MET A 225 4.37 -9.41 5.67
N PRO A 226 3.78 -10.19 6.57
CA PRO A 226 2.92 -9.65 7.63
C PRO A 226 3.67 -8.73 8.57
N LEU A 227 3.02 -7.62 8.95
CA LEU A 227 3.53 -6.58 9.85
C LEU A 227 2.55 -6.42 11.02
N GLU A 228 3.06 -6.33 12.24
CA GLU A 228 2.28 -5.94 13.41
C GLU A 228 1.97 -4.44 13.39
N HIS A 229 0.71 -4.10 13.63
CA HIS A 229 0.22 -2.75 13.74
C HIS A 229 -0.55 -2.59 15.06
N PRO A 230 0.02 -1.90 16.06
CA PRO A 230 -0.65 -1.64 17.32
C PRO A 230 -1.93 -0.82 17.16
N LEU A 231 -3.01 -1.33 17.73
CA LEU A 231 -4.31 -0.67 17.84
C LEU A 231 -4.72 -0.63 19.31
N LEU A 232 -4.78 0.57 19.88
CA LEU A 232 -5.17 0.80 21.26
C LEU A 232 -6.53 1.49 21.31
N PHE A 233 -7.35 1.06 22.27
CA PHE A 233 -8.68 1.61 22.50
C PHE A 233 -8.76 2.21 23.90
N PHE A 234 -9.34 3.40 24.01
CA PHE A 234 -9.47 4.18 25.22
C PHE A 234 -10.92 4.54 25.48
N GLY A 235 -11.36 4.38 26.71
CA GLY A 235 -12.74 4.69 27.11
C GLY A 235 -13.25 3.83 28.26
N PRO A 236 -14.58 3.74 28.48
CA PRO A 236 -15.65 4.37 27.70
C PRO A 236 -15.61 5.90 27.73
N TRP A 237 -16.06 6.54 26.64
CA TRP A 237 -16.10 7.99 26.53
C TRP A 237 -17.54 8.51 26.43
N GLU A 238 -18.03 9.12 27.53
CA GLU A 238 -19.42 9.56 27.67
C GLU A 238 -19.86 10.57 26.59
N HIS A 239 -18.92 11.33 26.01
CA HIS A 239 -19.23 12.29 24.93
C HIS A 239 -19.79 11.65 23.65
N LEU A 240 -19.64 10.36 23.48
CA LEU A 240 -20.16 9.61 22.33
C LEU A 240 -21.59 9.11 22.58
N GLU A 241 -22.05 9.08 23.85
CA GLU A 241 -23.35 8.56 24.21
C GLU A 241 -24.50 9.40 23.64
N GLY A 242 -25.53 8.74 23.14
CA GLY A 242 -26.73 9.36 22.61
C GLY A 242 -26.55 10.08 21.26
N THR A 243 -25.39 9.99 20.64
CA THR A 243 -25.16 10.58 19.32
C THR A 243 -25.83 9.80 18.20
N GLY A 244 -26.03 8.49 18.40
CA GLY A 244 -26.60 7.58 17.40
C GLY A 244 -25.76 7.46 16.11
N LYS A 245 -24.48 7.82 16.17
CA LYS A 245 -23.58 7.89 15.00
C LYS A 245 -22.49 6.81 15.08
N ASP A 246 -22.09 6.28 13.93
CA ASP A 246 -20.97 5.33 13.82
C ASP A 246 -19.59 6.04 13.93
N ILE A 247 -19.57 7.37 13.73
CA ILE A 247 -18.42 8.23 13.95
C ILE A 247 -18.90 9.67 14.18
N VAL A 248 -18.31 10.38 15.11
CA VAL A 248 -18.71 11.74 15.52
C VAL A 248 -17.74 12.81 15.01
N TYR A 249 -16.43 12.52 15.09
CA TYR A 249 -15.37 13.46 14.71
C TYR A 249 -14.69 13.04 13.41
N PRO A 250 -14.10 13.99 12.66
CA PRO A 250 -13.24 13.67 11.52
C PRO A 250 -12.08 12.77 11.92
N LEU A 251 -11.53 12.08 10.93
CA LEU A 251 -10.31 11.27 11.10
C LEU A 251 -9.10 12.19 11.25
N MET A 252 -8.19 11.89 12.19
CA MET A 252 -6.96 12.65 12.36
C MET A 252 -5.73 11.76 12.26
N ARG A 253 -4.78 12.15 11.40
CA ARG A 253 -3.46 11.53 11.26
C ARG A 253 -2.38 12.46 11.75
N ASP A 254 -1.58 11.97 12.70
CA ASP A 254 -0.31 12.55 13.13
C ASP A 254 0.83 11.70 12.56
N GLN A 255 1.09 11.87 11.27
CA GLN A 255 2.07 11.04 10.58
C GLN A 255 3.51 11.32 11.02
N GLY A 256 3.80 12.52 11.57
CA GLY A 256 5.09 12.82 12.20
C GLY A 256 5.37 11.97 13.45
N ASN A 257 4.30 11.49 14.09
CA ASN A 257 4.35 10.53 15.19
C ASN A 257 3.93 9.10 14.77
N SER A 258 3.86 8.83 13.48
CA SER A 258 3.42 7.56 12.88
C SER A 258 2.06 7.05 13.39
N ALA A 259 1.15 7.95 13.75
CA ALA A 259 -0.08 7.62 14.45
C ALA A 259 -1.34 8.23 13.80
N TYR A 260 -2.49 7.73 14.22
CA TYR A 260 -3.79 8.30 13.89
C TYR A 260 -4.78 8.10 15.03
N VAL A 261 -5.82 8.94 15.06
CA VAL A 261 -6.92 8.89 16.04
C VAL A 261 -8.25 8.95 15.33
N ARG A 262 -9.21 8.14 15.79
CA ARG A 262 -10.63 8.29 15.48
C ARG A 262 -11.49 7.88 16.67
N ASP A 263 -12.72 8.36 16.73
CA ASP A 263 -13.74 7.78 17.62
C ASP A 263 -14.41 6.55 16.98
N THR A 264 -15.03 5.72 17.80
CA THR A 264 -15.76 4.53 17.36
C THR A 264 -17.27 4.73 17.39
N GLY A 265 -17.73 5.97 17.53
CA GLY A 265 -19.14 6.33 17.53
C GLY A 265 -19.88 6.04 18.82
N ASP A 266 -21.21 6.01 18.71
CA ASP A 266 -22.13 5.81 19.84
C ASP A 266 -21.97 4.40 20.46
N PRO A 267 -21.99 4.27 21.81
CA PRO A 267 -21.92 2.96 22.48
C PRO A 267 -22.98 1.94 22.07
N THR A 268 -24.08 2.39 21.46
CA THR A 268 -25.10 1.47 20.91
C THR A 268 -24.72 0.84 19.58
N THR A 269 -23.66 1.34 18.92
CA THR A 269 -23.08 0.69 17.75
C THR A 269 -22.15 -0.46 18.17
N PRO A 270 -21.89 -1.47 17.32
CA PRO A 270 -21.20 -2.70 17.73
C PRO A 270 -19.83 -2.51 18.38
N GLU A 271 -19.11 -1.44 18.07
CA GLU A 271 -17.76 -1.17 18.59
C GLU A 271 -17.65 0.23 19.22
N GLY A 272 -18.79 0.88 19.44
CA GLY A 272 -18.88 2.25 19.88
C GLY A 272 -18.39 2.52 21.29
N GLY A 273 -18.29 3.81 21.61
CA GLY A 273 -18.00 4.32 22.93
C GLY A 273 -16.53 4.53 23.25
N LEU A 274 -15.61 4.41 22.27
CA LEU A 274 -14.17 4.47 22.50
C LEU A 274 -13.49 5.47 21.56
N LEU A 275 -12.26 5.84 21.91
CA LEU A 275 -11.27 6.38 20.98
C LEU A 275 -10.31 5.27 20.56
N GLU A 276 -10.07 5.14 19.27
CA GLU A 276 -9.06 4.27 18.68
C GLU A 276 -7.83 5.11 18.38
N TRP A 277 -6.66 4.61 18.80
CA TRP A 277 -5.36 5.14 18.45
C TRP A 277 -4.54 4.03 17.78
N GLY A 278 -4.17 4.25 16.54
CA GLY A 278 -3.36 3.32 15.77
C GLY A 278 -1.96 3.86 15.56
N TYR A 279 -0.97 2.96 15.57
CA TYR A 279 0.44 3.31 15.49
C TYR A 279 1.20 2.41 14.53
N TYR A 280 2.02 2.99 13.66
CA TYR A 280 2.96 2.28 12.82
C TYR A 280 4.36 2.48 13.38
N GLU A 281 4.90 1.45 14.04
CA GLU A 281 6.23 1.49 14.65
C GLU A 281 7.34 1.77 13.61
N PRO A 282 7.99 2.97 13.64
CA PRO A 282 8.96 3.33 12.61
C PRO A 282 10.40 2.95 12.96
N PHE A 283 10.71 2.58 14.21
CA PHE A 283 12.07 2.29 14.67
C PHE A 283 12.37 0.80 14.61
N GLU A 284 11.54 0.00 15.24
CA GLU A 284 11.69 -1.46 15.34
C GLU A 284 10.41 -2.20 14.93
N PRO A 285 9.95 -2.06 13.65
CA PRO A 285 8.74 -2.73 13.20
C PRO A 285 8.86 -4.25 13.32
N ARG A 286 7.77 -4.90 13.73
CA ARG A 286 7.74 -6.35 13.91
C ARG A 286 7.12 -7.03 12.71
N LEU A 287 7.98 -7.66 11.90
CA LEU A 287 7.56 -8.54 10.82
C LEU A 287 7.31 -9.96 11.36
N VAL A 288 6.31 -10.61 10.80
CA VAL A 288 5.89 -11.96 11.15
C VAL A 288 6.06 -12.88 9.92
N GLU A 289 6.57 -14.08 10.12
CA GLU A 289 6.51 -15.09 9.07
C GLU A 289 5.06 -15.60 8.94
N ALA A 290 4.55 -15.71 7.72
CA ALA A 290 3.18 -16.16 7.50
C ALA A 290 2.90 -17.56 8.08
N ARG A 291 3.96 -18.41 8.16
CA ARG A 291 3.90 -19.74 8.78
C ARG A 291 3.79 -19.73 10.31
N ASP A 292 4.17 -18.61 10.94
CA ASP A 292 4.16 -18.45 12.41
C ASP A 292 2.89 -17.72 12.89
N ILE A 293 1.95 -17.47 12.01
CA ILE A 293 0.63 -16.97 12.37
C ILE A 293 -0.15 -18.12 13.04
N ALA A 294 -0.64 -17.89 14.26
CA ALA A 294 -1.36 -18.88 15.04
C ALA A 294 -2.58 -19.43 14.31
N GLU A 295 -2.93 -20.68 14.55
CA GLU A 295 -4.19 -21.24 14.10
C GLU A 295 -5.37 -20.67 14.94
N PRO A 296 -6.62 -20.68 14.44
CA PRO A 296 -7.76 -20.05 15.11
C PRO A 296 -8.04 -20.54 16.54
N ASP A 297 -7.71 -21.78 16.86
CA ASP A 297 -7.90 -22.39 18.17
C ASP A 297 -6.75 -22.09 19.15
N GLU A 298 -5.64 -21.56 18.68
CA GLU A 298 -4.46 -21.18 19.46
C GLU A 298 -4.42 -19.66 19.75
N ALA A 299 -5.11 -18.85 18.95
CA ALA A 299 -5.10 -17.40 19.07
C ALA A 299 -6.02 -16.92 20.20
N ARG A 300 -5.56 -15.94 21.02
CA ARG A 300 -6.39 -15.35 22.10
C ARG A 300 -7.61 -14.59 21.56
N LEU A 301 -7.43 -13.76 20.54
CA LEU A 301 -8.49 -12.99 19.91
C LEU A 301 -8.81 -13.54 18.52
N SER A 302 -7.82 -13.51 17.64
CA SER A 302 -7.89 -14.01 16.28
C SER A 302 -6.48 -14.21 15.75
N PRO A 303 -6.24 -15.07 14.76
CA PRO A 303 -4.92 -15.22 14.12
C PRO A 303 -4.28 -13.91 13.66
N SER A 304 -5.07 -12.96 13.17
CA SER A 304 -4.58 -11.65 12.73
C SER A 304 -4.54 -10.58 13.83
N MET A 305 -4.93 -10.90 15.07
CA MET A 305 -4.92 -10.00 16.23
C MET A 305 -4.03 -10.57 17.33
N ARG A 306 -2.77 -10.17 17.35
CA ARG A 306 -1.79 -10.64 18.34
C ARG A 306 -1.87 -9.83 19.63
N ASP A 307 -1.27 -10.36 20.69
CA ASP A 307 -1.21 -9.67 21.97
C ASP A 307 -0.47 -8.34 21.85
N MET A 308 -0.99 -7.32 22.55
CA MET A 308 -0.40 -5.98 22.57
C MET A 308 0.99 -5.98 23.21
N THR A 309 1.90 -5.22 22.63
CA THR A 309 3.25 -4.98 23.13
C THR A 309 3.41 -3.51 23.51
N LEU A 310 3.21 -3.19 24.79
CA LEU A 310 3.16 -1.80 25.28
C LEU A 310 4.48 -1.05 25.17
N ASP A 311 5.61 -1.71 25.39
CA ASP A 311 6.94 -1.11 25.30
C ASP A 311 7.23 -0.46 23.95
N GLN A 312 6.60 -0.94 22.86
CA GLN A 312 6.73 -0.37 21.54
C GLN A 312 5.97 0.95 21.33
N VAL A 313 4.95 1.22 22.13
CA VAL A 313 4.00 2.32 21.86
C VAL A 313 4.12 3.47 22.85
N MET A 314 4.78 3.29 23.99
CA MET A 314 4.74 4.24 25.10
C MET A 314 5.28 5.62 24.74
N GLU A 315 6.44 5.71 24.07
CA GLU A 315 7.03 7.00 23.68
C GLU A 315 6.14 7.76 22.68
N ALA A 316 5.62 7.03 21.68
CA ALA A 316 4.70 7.61 20.69
C ALA A 316 3.37 8.02 21.32
N PHE A 317 2.91 7.27 22.33
CA PHE A 317 1.68 7.57 23.05
C PHE A 317 1.81 8.83 23.94
N GLU A 318 2.95 9.03 24.60
CA GLU A 318 3.23 10.27 25.33
C GLU A 318 3.12 11.50 24.41
N ARG A 319 3.70 11.42 23.21
CA ARG A 319 3.55 12.47 22.19
C ARG A 319 2.11 12.59 21.66
N ALA A 320 1.35 11.49 21.59
CA ALA A 320 -0.05 11.54 21.19
C ALA A 320 -0.91 12.29 22.20
N ILE A 321 -0.65 12.14 23.50
CA ILE A 321 -1.35 12.88 24.57
C ILE A 321 -1.08 14.40 24.48
N GLU A 322 0.12 14.81 24.08
CA GLU A 322 0.42 16.25 23.87
C GLU A 322 -0.48 16.87 22.80
N LEU A 323 -0.79 16.11 21.73
CA LEU A 323 -1.68 16.57 20.66
C LEU A 323 -3.16 16.38 20.97
N THR A 324 -3.50 15.27 21.63
CA THR A 324 -4.88 14.85 21.89
C THR A 324 -4.99 14.46 23.37
N PRO A 325 -5.07 15.43 24.31
CA PRO A 325 -4.99 15.17 25.75
C PRO A 325 -6.05 14.21 26.29
N VAL A 326 -7.23 14.16 25.68
CA VAL A 326 -8.30 13.24 26.08
C VAL A 326 -7.88 11.78 26.08
N LEU A 327 -6.90 11.37 25.26
CA LEU A 327 -6.34 10.02 25.28
C LEU A 327 -5.69 9.67 26.64
N GLY A 328 -5.07 10.66 27.29
CA GLY A 328 -4.48 10.50 28.63
C GLY A 328 -5.50 10.55 29.78
N GLU A 329 -6.70 11.09 29.53
CA GLU A 329 -7.77 11.19 30.52
C GLU A 329 -8.64 9.92 30.57
N LEU A 330 -8.70 9.18 29.46
CA LEU A 330 -9.49 7.97 29.33
C LEU A 330 -8.71 6.73 29.79
N GLY A 331 -9.41 5.73 30.31
CA GLY A 331 -8.84 4.43 30.63
C GLY A 331 -8.48 3.63 29.38
N TRP A 332 -7.38 2.91 29.44
CA TRP A 332 -7.01 1.97 28.39
C TRP A 332 -7.79 0.67 28.46
N GLU A 333 -8.42 0.28 27.34
CA GLU A 333 -9.18 -0.97 27.21
C GLU A 333 -8.27 -2.11 26.72
N GLU A 334 -7.52 -2.71 27.65
CA GLU A 334 -6.57 -3.77 27.36
C GLU A 334 -7.16 -4.94 26.56
N ARG A 335 -8.38 -5.34 26.91
CA ARG A 335 -9.03 -6.50 26.28
C ARG A 335 -9.40 -6.28 24.81
N ARG A 336 -9.55 -5.02 24.39
CA ARG A 336 -9.89 -4.63 23.02
C ARG A 336 -8.66 -4.20 22.22
N SER A 337 -7.54 -3.93 22.88
CA SER A 337 -6.30 -3.53 22.25
C SER A 337 -5.47 -4.74 21.79
N PHE A 338 -4.85 -4.63 20.65
CA PHE A 338 -4.11 -5.72 20.02
C PHE A 338 -3.09 -5.22 18.99
N ASN A 339 -2.17 -6.08 18.57
CA ASN A 339 -1.35 -5.89 17.39
C ASN A 339 -2.03 -6.54 16.20
N GLY A 340 -2.63 -5.74 15.31
CA GLY A 340 -3.25 -6.22 14.08
C GLY A 340 -2.22 -6.59 13.03
N LEU A 341 -2.40 -7.71 12.33
CA LEU A 341 -1.54 -8.07 11.21
C LEU A 341 -2.07 -7.50 9.89
N LEU A 342 -1.16 -6.86 9.14
CA LEU A 342 -1.40 -6.41 7.77
C LEU A 342 -0.18 -6.76 6.90
N SER A 343 -0.36 -6.85 5.58
CA SER A 343 0.75 -7.13 4.67
C SER A 343 1.51 -5.86 4.30
N VAL A 344 2.84 -5.91 4.34
CA VAL A 344 3.75 -4.91 3.81
C VAL A 344 4.63 -5.53 2.71
N THR A 345 4.84 -4.80 1.62
CA THR A 345 5.69 -5.22 0.50
C THR A 345 7.06 -4.54 0.58
N VAL A 346 8.00 -5.02 -0.23
CA VAL A 346 9.37 -4.48 -0.30
C VAL A 346 9.45 -3.03 -0.75
N ASP A 347 8.38 -2.49 -1.34
CA ASP A 347 8.30 -1.14 -1.91
C ASP A 347 7.02 -0.38 -1.48
N SER A 348 6.26 -0.93 -0.54
CA SER A 348 4.98 -0.41 -0.05
C SER A 348 3.85 -0.37 -1.09
N GLY A 349 4.05 -0.89 -2.30
CA GLY A 349 3.03 -0.99 -3.35
C GLY A 349 2.23 -2.30 -3.26
N SER A 350 0.95 -2.29 -3.61
CA SER A 350 0.16 -3.51 -3.75
C SER A 350 0.69 -4.40 -4.88
N ILE A 351 0.38 -5.69 -4.87
CA ILE A 351 0.76 -6.66 -5.90
C ILE A 351 -0.51 -7.09 -6.62
N ILE A 352 -0.76 -6.53 -7.81
CA ILE A 352 -2.00 -6.76 -8.56
C ILE A 352 -1.65 -7.08 -10.02
N GLY A 353 -2.09 -8.24 -10.52
CA GLY A 353 -1.84 -8.67 -11.89
C GLY A 353 -1.50 -10.15 -12.02
N GLU A 354 -1.21 -10.61 -13.23
CA GLU A 354 -0.77 -11.98 -13.46
C GLU A 354 0.67 -12.20 -12.97
N SER A 355 0.92 -13.35 -12.34
CA SER A 355 2.27 -13.72 -11.92
C SER A 355 3.20 -13.85 -13.13
N VAL A 356 4.40 -13.28 -13.03
CA VAL A 356 5.44 -13.45 -14.07
C VAL A 356 6.09 -14.84 -14.02
N ASP A 357 5.95 -15.54 -12.89
CA ASP A 357 6.59 -16.84 -12.65
C ASP A 357 5.68 -18.01 -13.01
N LEU A 358 4.36 -17.79 -13.08
CA LEU A 358 3.37 -18.85 -13.30
C LEU A 358 2.14 -18.33 -14.03
N LYS A 359 1.87 -18.84 -15.21
CA LYS A 359 0.68 -18.49 -15.99
C LYS A 359 -0.62 -18.86 -15.27
N ASN A 360 -1.67 -18.10 -15.52
CA ASN A 360 -3.02 -18.26 -14.97
C ASN A 360 -3.10 -18.13 -13.44
N LEU A 361 -2.01 -17.75 -12.77
CA LEU A 361 -2.03 -17.31 -11.38
C LEU A 361 -2.11 -15.79 -11.35
N TRP A 362 -3.22 -15.26 -10.88
CA TRP A 362 -3.47 -13.84 -10.71
C TRP A 362 -3.36 -13.47 -9.23
N LEU A 363 -2.80 -12.32 -8.94
CA LEU A 363 -2.48 -11.84 -7.61
C LEU A 363 -3.27 -10.56 -7.29
N CYS A 364 -3.81 -10.46 -6.08
CA CYS A 364 -4.37 -9.23 -5.53
C CYS A 364 -4.03 -9.17 -4.03
N GLU A 365 -2.79 -8.80 -3.74
CA GLU A 365 -2.19 -8.92 -2.42
C GLU A 365 -1.69 -7.57 -1.90
N ALA A 366 -1.55 -7.46 -0.58
CA ALA A 366 -1.13 -6.23 0.11
C ALA A 366 -2.03 -5.02 -0.24
N VAL A 367 -3.33 -5.25 -0.34
CA VAL A 367 -4.35 -4.23 -0.62
C VAL A 367 -5.09 -3.88 0.66
N TRP A 368 -5.23 -2.59 0.93
CA TRP A 368 -5.93 -2.11 2.12
C TRP A 368 -7.42 -1.81 1.83
N VAL A 369 -8.23 -1.71 2.89
CA VAL A 369 -9.69 -1.51 2.79
C VAL A 369 -10.07 -0.35 1.87
N LYS A 370 -9.36 0.78 1.97
CA LYS A 370 -9.62 1.97 1.15
C LYS A 370 -9.42 1.76 -0.35
N ASP A 371 -8.64 0.74 -0.74
CA ASP A 371 -8.30 0.43 -2.12
C ASP A 371 -8.95 -0.87 -2.64
N GLY A 372 -9.58 -1.65 -1.74
CA GLY A 372 -10.10 -2.99 -2.06
C GLY A 372 -10.99 -3.06 -3.30
N PRO A 373 -12.08 -2.30 -3.39
CA PRO A 373 -12.93 -2.26 -4.58
C PRO A 373 -12.20 -1.79 -5.85
N GLY A 374 -11.35 -0.76 -5.74
CA GLY A 374 -10.56 -0.27 -6.86
C GLY A 374 -9.55 -1.28 -7.39
N ALA A 375 -8.90 -2.02 -6.49
CA ALA A 375 -8.00 -3.11 -6.83
C ALA A 375 -8.73 -4.27 -7.51
N GLY A 376 -9.89 -4.66 -6.97
CA GLY A 376 -10.75 -5.68 -7.57
C GLY A 376 -11.18 -5.32 -8.99
N LYS A 377 -11.55 -4.05 -9.22
CA LYS A 377 -11.87 -3.53 -10.55
C LYS A 377 -10.69 -3.66 -11.52
N LEU A 378 -9.52 -3.15 -11.13
CA LEU A 378 -8.33 -3.20 -11.99
C LEU A 378 -7.94 -4.63 -12.36
N LEU A 379 -8.00 -5.57 -11.39
CA LEU A 379 -7.69 -6.97 -11.67
C LEU A 379 -8.72 -7.58 -12.63
N ALA A 380 -10.01 -7.36 -12.41
CA ALA A 380 -11.07 -7.88 -13.27
C ALA A 380 -10.97 -7.34 -14.71
N GLU A 381 -10.69 -6.05 -14.89
CA GLU A 381 -10.42 -5.44 -16.20
C GLU A 381 -9.22 -6.11 -16.88
N TRP A 382 -8.13 -6.31 -16.12
CA TRP A 382 -6.90 -6.89 -16.66
C TRP A 382 -7.11 -8.34 -17.11
N MET A 383 -7.77 -9.14 -16.27
CA MET A 383 -8.13 -10.53 -16.62
C MET A 383 -9.06 -10.62 -17.84
N THR A 384 -9.96 -9.66 -18.01
CA THR A 384 -10.97 -9.67 -19.07
C THR A 384 -10.45 -9.11 -20.39
N HIS A 385 -9.74 -7.99 -20.32
CA HIS A 385 -9.38 -7.20 -21.50
C HIS A 385 -7.88 -7.23 -21.84
N GLY A 386 -7.06 -7.90 -21.01
CA GLY A 386 -5.59 -7.90 -21.13
C GLY A 386 -4.94 -6.54 -20.81
N ARG A 387 -5.70 -5.60 -20.27
CA ARG A 387 -5.24 -4.26 -19.88
C ARG A 387 -6.14 -3.66 -18.81
N THR A 388 -5.61 -2.68 -18.08
CA THR A 388 -6.33 -1.89 -17.08
C THR A 388 -6.75 -0.53 -17.64
N SER A 389 -7.73 0.12 -17.01
CA SER A 389 -8.14 1.51 -17.30
C SER A 389 -7.11 2.56 -16.83
N MET A 390 -6.17 2.17 -15.99
CA MET A 390 -5.08 3.00 -15.47
C MET A 390 -3.74 2.33 -15.73
N ASP A 391 -2.65 3.09 -15.75
CA ASP A 391 -1.30 2.55 -15.81
C ASP A 391 -1.01 1.72 -14.55
N PRO A 392 -0.79 0.38 -14.67
CA PRO A 392 -0.61 -0.50 -13.51
C PRO A 392 0.84 -0.61 -13.04
N HIS A 393 1.78 0.20 -13.57
CA HIS A 393 3.22 0.03 -13.36
C HIS A 393 3.61 -0.13 -11.88
N SER A 394 2.99 0.65 -10.98
CA SER A 394 3.31 0.63 -9.55
C SER A 394 2.73 -0.57 -8.79
N ILE A 395 1.85 -1.35 -9.40
CA ILE A 395 1.21 -2.52 -8.78
C ILE A 395 1.49 -3.84 -9.52
N ASP A 396 2.01 -3.79 -10.77
CA ASP A 396 2.31 -4.96 -11.59
C ASP A 396 3.34 -5.87 -10.90
N PRO A 397 3.07 -7.18 -10.74
CA PRO A 397 4.06 -8.14 -10.24
C PRO A 397 5.38 -8.15 -11.02
N ALA A 398 5.36 -7.76 -12.30
CA ALA A 398 6.54 -7.66 -13.16
C ALA A 398 7.57 -6.62 -12.71
N ARG A 399 7.19 -5.67 -11.83
CA ARG A 399 8.14 -4.69 -11.26
C ARG A 399 9.18 -5.31 -10.34
N HIS A 400 8.95 -6.55 -9.89
CA HIS A 400 9.85 -7.26 -8.98
C HIS A 400 10.75 -8.25 -9.72
N TYR A 401 12.04 -7.98 -9.72
CA TYR A 401 13.06 -8.85 -10.34
C TYR A 401 13.39 -10.04 -9.43
N PRO A 402 13.98 -11.12 -9.97
CA PRO A 402 14.31 -12.32 -9.19
C PRO A 402 15.14 -12.05 -7.93
N ILE A 403 16.08 -11.09 -7.98
CA ILE A 403 16.90 -10.71 -6.82
C ILE A 403 16.06 -10.11 -5.68
N GLN A 404 14.97 -9.43 -6.00
CA GLN A 404 14.05 -8.82 -5.04
C GLN A 404 13.09 -9.84 -4.41
N LYS A 405 13.13 -11.09 -4.87
CA LYS A 405 12.34 -12.21 -4.37
C LYS A 405 13.15 -13.16 -3.49
N THR A 406 14.39 -12.81 -3.12
CA THR A 406 15.18 -13.58 -2.14
C THR A 406 14.73 -13.26 -0.71
N ASP A 407 14.80 -14.24 0.20
CA ASP A 407 14.31 -14.08 1.58
C ASP A 407 15.01 -12.91 2.32
N ASP A 408 16.33 -12.76 2.14
CA ASP A 408 17.09 -11.67 2.76
C ASP A 408 16.66 -10.30 2.23
N TYR A 409 16.42 -10.20 0.90
CA TYR A 409 15.91 -8.96 0.31
C TYR A 409 14.52 -8.64 0.83
N ILE A 410 13.61 -9.60 0.80
CA ILE A 410 12.22 -9.43 1.25
C ILE A 410 12.20 -8.96 2.70
N ARG A 411 12.91 -9.67 3.60
CA ARG A 411 12.94 -9.31 5.03
C ARG A 411 13.51 -7.91 5.25
N GLY A 412 14.66 -7.60 4.67
CA GLY A 412 15.32 -6.31 4.84
C GLY A 412 14.47 -5.16 4.29
N ARG A 413 13.88 -5.33 3.10
CA ARG A 413 13.07 -4.29 2.47
C ARG A 413 11.69 -4.13 3.06
N CYS A 414 11.01 -5.20 3.44
CA CYS A 414 9.74 -5.11 4.16
C CYS A 414 9.93 -4.43 5.52
N TYR A 415 11.04 -4.69 6.21
CA TYR A 415 11.38 -4.00 7.45
C TYR A 415 11.54 -2.49 7.23
N GLU A 416 12.35 -2.10 6.25
CA GLU A 416 12.56 -0.69 5.93
C GLU A 416 11.30 -0.01 5.37
N SER A 417 10.50 -0.71 4.56
CA SER A 417 9.20 -0.22 4.09
C SER A 417 8.22 0.00 5.24
N ALA A 418 8.22 -0.89 6.23
CA ALA A 418 7.41 -0.73 7.45
C ALA A 418 7.81 0.52 8.24
N GLN A 419 9.12 0.78 8.39
CA GLN A 419 9.64 1.99 9.02
C GLN A 419 9.18 3.27 8.30
N LYS A 420 8.96 3.18 6.98
CA LYS A 420 8.68 4.34 6.12
C LYS A 420 7.21 4.53 5.73
N ILE A 421 6.26 3.79 6.34
CA ILE A 421 4.84 3.88 5.98
C ILE A 421 4.32 5.32 6.07
N TYR A 422 4.69 6.06 7.11
CA TYR A 422 4.31 7.45 7.32
C TYR A 422 5.47 8.46 7.21
N THR A 423 6.64 8.01 6.76
CA THR A 423 7.76 8.93 6.50
C THR A 423 7.42 9.88 5.35
N PRO A 424 7.76 11.16 5.45
CA PRO A 424 7.58 12.10 4.36
C PRO A 424 8.24 11.61 3.07
N ALA A 425 7.50 11.65 1.98
CA ALA A 425 8.04 11.35 0.67
C ALA A 425 8.83 12.55 0.14
N VAL A 426 9.97 12.82 0.75
CA VAL A 426 10.84 13.94 0.36
C VAL A 426 11.34 13.73 -1.07
N HIS A 427 11.33 14.77 -1.87
CA HIS A 427 11.83 14.69 -3.24
C HIS A 427 13.21 15.37 -3.36
N PRO A 428 14.23 14.67 -3.92
CA PRO A 428 14.21 13.25 -4.26
C PRO A 428 14.19 12.40 -2.99
N ARG A 429 13.59 11.21 -3.11
CA ARG A 429 13.51 10.27 -1.97
C ARG A 429 14.91 9.91 -1.50
N GLU A 430 15.03 9.70 -0.19
CA GLU A 430 16.19 9.05 0.40
C GLU A 430 16.34 7.63 -0.18
N PRO A 431 17.56 7.17 -0.47
CA PRO A 431 17.77 5.79 -0.90
C PRO A 431 17.39 4.81 0.22
N PHE A 432 16.97 3.61 -0.16
CA PHE A 432 16.88 2.52 0.79
C PHE A 432 18.27 2.20 1.37
N ALA A 433 18.35 1.90 2.65
CA ALA A 433 19.59 1.53 3.35
C ALA A 433 19.90 0.03 3.25
N THR A 434 18.85 -0.80 3.20
CA THR A 434 18.96 -2.26 3.14
C THR A 434 19.14 -2.77 1.71
N SER A 435 19.66 -3.99 1.57
CA SER A 435 19.78 -4.74 0.31
C SER A 435 20.41 -3.92 -0.82
N ARG A 436 21.50 -3.21 -0.50
CA ARG A 436 22.26 -2.37 -1.43
C ARG A 436 23.29 -3.18 -2.22
N GLY A 437 23.71 -2.65 -3.37
CA GLY A 437 24.75 -3.27 -4.20
C GLY A 437 24.34 -4.56 -4.89
N MET A 438 23.06 -4.89 -4.97
CA MET A 438 22.55 -6.16 -5.49
C MET A 438 22.66 -6.27 -7.02
N ARG A 439 22.51 -5.15 -7.73
CA ARG A 439 22.73 -5.04 -9.18
C ARG A 439 23.57 -3.81 -9.45
N VAL A 440 24.71 -4.02 -10.05
CA VAL A 440 25.68 -2.95 -10.31
C VAL A 440 26.09 -2.94 -11.78
N SER A 441 26.38 -1.75 -12.30
CA SER A 441 26.91 -1.59 -13.66
C SER A 441 28.39 -2.05 -13.73
N PRO A 442 28.92 -2.33 -14.92
CA PRO A 442 30.36 -2.59 -15.09
C PRO A 442 31.26 -1.42 -14.66
N PHE A 443 30.71 -0.22 -14.49
CA PHE A 443 31.42 0.98 -14.08
C PHE A 443 31.28 1.32 -12.60
N TYR A 444 30.51 0.54 -11.85
CA TYR A 444 30.13 0.83 -10.45
C TYR A 444 31.34 1.15 -9.55
N GLU A 445 32.38 0.33 -9.59
CA GLU A 445 33.58 0.56 -8.77
C GLU A 445 34.28 1.91 -9.10
N ARG A 446 34.22 2.33 -10.37
CA ARG A 446 34.75 3.64 -10.79
C ARG A 446 33.88 4.77 -10.30
N GLU A 447 32.57 4.58 -10.33
CA GLU A 447 31.59 5.55 -9.83
C GLU A 447 31.69 5.69 -8.30
N VAL A 448 31.91 4.58 -7.58
CA VAL A 448 32.21 4.59 -6.13
C VAL A 448 33.49 5.38 -5.85
N ALA A 449 34.55 5.16 -6.63
CA ALA A 449 35.83 5.88 -6.48
C ALA A 449 35.71 7.39 -6.74
N LEU A 450 34.71 7.83 -7.53
CA LEU A 450 34.38 9.24 -7.75
C LEU A 450 33.47 9.83 -6.65
N GLY A 451 33.12 9.04 -5.64
CA GLY A 451 32.20 9.45 -4.58
C GLY A 451 30.75 9.53 -5.07
N GLY A 452 30.31 8.54 -5.86
CA GLY A 452 28.94 8.48 -6.36
C GLY A 452 27.90 8.46 -5.25
N TYR A 453 26.87 9.30 -5.34
CA TYR A 453 25.66 9.22 -4.52
C TYR A 453 24.67 8.32 -5.23
N PHE A 454 24.44 7.11 -4.68
CA PHE A 454 23.65 6.09 -5.34
C PHE A 454 22.24 6.00 -4.77
N MET A 455 21.27 5.87 -5.67
CA MET A 455 19.90 5.44 -5.36
C MET A 455 19.61 4.13 -6.09
N GLU A 456 18.96 3.20 -5.39
CA GLU A 456 18.53 1.96 -6.00
C GLU A 456 17.22 2.15 -6.76
N VAL A 457 17.21 1.72 -8.02
CA VAL A 457 16.02 1.72 -8.88
C VAL A 457 15.93 0.36 -9.58
N ALA A 458 14.84 -0.38 -9.34
CA ALA A 458 14.65 -1.72 -9.89
C ALA A 458 15.83 -2.68 -9.61
N GLY A 459 16.40 -2.57 -8.41
CA GLY A 459 17.57 -3.32 -7.97
C GLY A 459 18.93 -2.76 -8.44
N TRP A 460 18.96 -1.82 -9.41
CA TRP A 460 20.18 -1.23 -9.91
C TRP A 460 20.67 -0.06 -9.06
N GLU A 461 21.94 -0.07 -8.68
CA GLU A 461 22.61 1.10 -8.13
C GLU A 461 22.85 2.12 -9.24
N ARG A 462 22.26 3.30 -9.11
CA ARG A 462 22.36 4.40 -10.08
C ARG A 462 22.93 5.63 -9.41
N ALA A 463 24.06 6.12 -9.90
CA ALA A 463 24.65 7.36 -9.41
C ALA A 463 23.82 8.57 -9.85
N HIS A 464 23.46 9.44 -8.92
CA HIS A 464 22.74 10.70 -9.12
C HIS A 464 23.66 11.92 -9.09
N GLY A 465 24.90 11.77 -8.65
CA GLY A 465 25.92 12.78 -8.63
C GLY A 465 27.22 12.21 -8.09
N TYR A 466 28.30 12.97 -8.20
CA TYR A 466 29.65 12.54 -7.81
C TYR A 466 30.33 13.61 -6.95
N ALA A 467 30.82 13.25 -5.77
CA ALA A 467 31.56 14.16 -4.90
C ALA A 467 32.81 14.76 -5.58
N ALA A 468 33.46 13.99 -6.45
CA ALA A 468 34.58 14.49 -7.25
C ALA A 468 34.23 15.70 -8.14
N ASN A 469 32.98 15.82 -8.58
CA ASN A 469 32.49 16.94 -9.36
C ASN A 469 32.15 18.16 -8.48
N GLU A 470 31.95 17.99 -7.18
CA GLU A 470 31.84 19.08 -6.22
C GLU A 470 33.13 19.90 -6.12
N GLU A 471 34.26 19.21 -6.00
CA GLU A 471 35.58 19.83 -5.90
C GLU A 471 36.07 20.46 -7.23
N THR A 472 35.58 19.96 -8.35
CA THR A 472 36.03 20.37 -9.69
C THR A 472 35.01 21.25 -10.41
N LEU A 473 33.88 20.68 -10.82
CA LEU A 473 32.88 21.36 -11.64
C LEU A 473 32.10 22.40 -10.85
N LEU A 474 31.63 22.05 -9.66
CA LEU A 474 30.89 23.00 -8.85
C LEU A 474 31.76 24.18 -8.42
N ALA A 475 33.04 23.95 -8.09
CA ALA A 475 33.96 25.03 -7.80
C ALA A 475 34.17 25.96 -9.02
N LYS A 476 34.23 25.40 -10.24
CA LYS A 476 34.34 26.16 -11.48
C LYS A 476 33.09 26.99 -11.78
N TYR A 477 31.91 26.40 -11.60
CA TYR A 477 30.64 27.01 -12.02
C TYR A 477 29.85 27.62 -10.86
N ARG A 478 30.41 27.75 -9.65
CA ARG A 478 29.70 28.21 -8.43
C ARG A 478 28.86 29.47 -8.64
N ASN A 479 29.37 30.44 -9.40
CA ASN A 479 28.69 31.71 -9.65
C ASN A 479 27.55 31.62 -10.69
N GLN A 480 27.42 30.47 -11.37
CA GLN A 480 26.41 30.24 -12.40
C GLN A 480 25.36 29.21 -11.94
N VAL A 481 25.66 28.41 -10.93
CA VAL A 481 24.76 27.44 -10.34
C VAL A 481 23.71 28.18 -9.50
N PRO A 482 22.40 27.98 -9.75
CA PRO A 482 21.36 28.58 -8.94
C PRO A 482 21.46 28.14 -7.47
N VAL A 483 21.17 29.04 -6.56
CA VAL A 483 21.01 28.69 -5.13
C VAL A 483 19.77 27.83 -5.00
N ARG A 484 19.87 26.75 -4.22
CA ARG A 484 18.74 25.91 -3.86
C ARG A 484 17.81 26.71 -2.91
N GLU A 485 16.59 27.00 -3.38
CA GLU A 485 15.63 27.83 -2.64
C GLU A 485 14.57 27.01 -1.92
N ALA A 486 14.26 25.82 -2.46
CA ALA A 486 13.19 24.97 -1.96
C ALA A 486 13.73 23.71 -1.27
N GLU A 487 13.13 23.36 -0.13
CA GLU A 487 13.57 22.19 0.65
C GLU A 487 13.26 20.84 -0.03
N TRP A 488 12.29 20.79 -0.94
CA TRP A 488 11.99 19.59 -1.73
C TRP A 488 12.95 19.34 -2.91
N ASP A 489 13.85 20.27 -3.20
CA ASP A 489 14.88 20.09 -4.24
C ASP A 489 15.88 19.00 -3.84
N SER A 490 16.60 18.49 -4.83
CA SER A 490 17.60 17.43 -4.68
C SER A 490 18.73 17.83 -3.72
N ARG A 491 18.52 17.70 -2.41
CA ARG A 491 19.45 18.18 -1.37
C ARG A 491 20.86 17.61 -1.46
N HIS A 492 21.01 16.40 -2.04
CA HIS A 492 22.30 15.71 -2.09
C HIS A 492 23.10 15.99 -3.35
N PHE A 493 22.46 16.39 -4.44
CA PHE A 493 23.14 16.53 -5.74
C PHE A 493 22.63 17.71 -6.61
N TRP A 494 21.77 18.58 -6.09
CA TRP A 494 21.23 19.73 -6.82
C TRP A 494 22.30 20.59 -7.47
N GLU A 495 23.24 21.10 -6.66
CA GLU A 495 24.28 22.00 -7.12
C GLU A 495 25.26 21.30 -8.08
N VAL A 496 25.64 20.06 -7.75
CA VAL A 496 26.55 19.25 -8.57
C VAL A 496 25.95 18.96 -9.94
N SER A 497 24.67 18.54 -9.99
CA SER A 497 23.97 18.27 -11.26
C SER A 497 23.86 19.52 -12.14
N ASN A 498 23.62 20.70 -11.56
CA ASN A 498 23.62 21.95 -12.31
C ASN A 498 25.02 22.27 -12.87
N ALA A 499 26.08 22.05 -12.09
CA ALA A 499 27.46 22.24 -12.55
C ALA A 499 27.84 21.26 -13.66
N GLU A 500 27.43 20.00 -13.58
CA GLU A 500 27.61 18.97 -14.60
C GLU A 500 26.92 19.37 -15.92
N GLN A 501 25.69 19.88 -15.84
CA GLN A 501 24.96 20.36 -17.03
C GLN A 501 25.68 21.54 -17.71
N LEU A 502 26.17 22.49 -16.93
CA LEU A 502 26.98 23.60 -17.48
C LEU A 502 28.26 23.09 -18.14
N ALA A 503 28.95 22.15 -17.52
CA ALA A 503 30.15 21.53 -18.08
C ALA A 503 29.87 20.80 -19.39
N MET A 504 28.77 20.07 -19.48
CA MET A 504 28.34 19.39 -20.71
C MET A 504 28.00 20.37 -21.84
N SER A 505 27.43 21.54 -21.51
CA SER A 505 27.12 22.59 -22.49
C SER A 505 28.35 23.18 -23.12
N GLU A 506 29.48 23.23 -22.40
CA GLU A 506 30.75 23.85 -22.85
C GLU A 506 31.74 22.83 -23.39
N GLY A 507 31.53 21.54 -23.13
CA GLY A 507 32.51 20.52 -23.45
C GLY A 507 31.91 19.16 -23.74
N VAL A 508 32.58 18.10 -23.25
CA VAL A 508 32.18 16.70 -23.42
C VAL A 508 31.84 16.08 -22.06
N GLY A 509 30.71 15.44 -21.98
CA GLY A 509 30.28 14.64 -20.83
C GLY A 509 30.17 13.15 -21.16
N MET A 510 30.24 12.32 -20.13
CA MET A 510 30.03 10.88 -20.23
C MET A 510 28.97 10.48 -19.22
N ILE A 511 27.96 9.74 -19.67
CA ILE A 511 26.86 9.28 -18.84
C ILE A 511 26.84 7.74 -18.86
N ASN A 512 26.81 7.11 -17.68
CA ASN A 512 26.64 5.67 -17.57
C ASN A 512 25.17 5.29 -17.72
N LEU A 513 24.82 4.66 -18.84
CA LEU A 513 23.49 4.16 -19.15
C LEU A 513 23.39 2.62 -19.11
N SER A 514 24.42 1.93 -18.59
CA SER A 514 24.50 0.46 -18.60
C SER A 514 23.36 -0.23 -17.81
N HIS A 515 22.63 0.50 -16.99
CA HIS A 515 21.48 0.00 -16.23
C HIS A 515 20.14 0.18 -16.95
N PHE A 516 20.14 0.78 -18.16
CA PHE A 516 18.95 0.81 -19.01
C PHE A 516 18.85 -0.47 -19.85
N ALA A 517 17.61 -0.86 -20.18
CA ALA A 517 17.39 -1.92 -21.13
C ALA A 517 17.81 -1.49 -22.56
N ILE A 518 18.41 -2.41 -23.27
CA ILE A 518 18.79 -2.23 -24.68
C ILE A 518 17.91 -3.21 -25.47
N PHE A 519 17.24 -2.68 -26.49
CA PHE A 519 16.39 -3.46 -27.38
C PHE A 519 16.96 -3.40 -28.81
N ASP A 520 17.20 -4.54 -29.40
CA ASP A 520 17.51 -4.66 -30.83
C ASP A 520 16.20 -4.95 -31.59
N VAL A 521 15.87 -4.09 -32.56
CA VAL A 521 14.71 -4.27 -33.43
C VAL A 521 15.21 -4.64 -34.82
N GLU A 522 14.97 -5.87 -35.23
CA GLU A 522 15.48 -6.43 -36.49
C GLU A 522 14.35 -6.82 -37.43
N GLY A 523 14.59 -6.74 -38.71
CA GLY A 523 13.66 -7.16 -39.76
C GLY A 523 13.47 -6.12 -40.85
N ALA A 524 12.85 -6.52 -41.95
CA ALA A 524 12.66 -5.65 -43.12
C ALA A 524 11.82 -4.39 -42.82
N ASP A 525 10.92 -4.50 -41.84
CA ASP A 525 10.00 -3.41 -41.45
C ASP A 525 10.40 -2.73 -40.12
N ALA A 526 11.60 -3.02 -39.59
CA ALA A 526 12.07 -2.46 -38.32
C ALA A 526 12.06 -0.93 -38.29
N GLU A 527 12.59 -0.29 -39.35
CA GLU A 527 12.59 1.15 -39.50
C GLU A 527 11.14 1.72 -39.52
N GLY A 528 10.26 1.12 -40.32
CA GLY A 528 8.85 1.53 -40.42
C GLY A 528 8.09 1.39 -39.10
N LEU A 529 8.38 0.33 -38.33
CA LEU A 529 7.82 0.16 -36.99
C LEU A 529 8.30 1.26 -36.02
N MET A 530 9.59 1.54 -36.04
CA MET A 530 10.18 2.55 -35.16
C MET A 530 9.72 3.97 -35.55
N GLU A 531 9.59 4.28 -36.84
CA GLU A 531 8.97 5.54 -37.31
C GLU A 531 7.52 5.68 -36.86
N TYR A 532 6.74 4.60 -36.87
CA TYR A 532 5.36 4.60 -36.40
C TYR A 532 5.25 4.81 -34.87
N LEU A 533 6.18 4.25 -34.08
CA LEU A 533 6.14 4.29 -32.62
C LEU A 533 6.80 5.54 -32.03
N SER A 534 7.65 6.26 -32.77
CA SER A 534 8.39 7.39 -32.23
C SER A 534 7.96 8.72 -32.87
N VAL A 535 8.21 9.81 -32.14
CA VAL A 535 8.03 11.19 -32.66
C VAL A 535 9.26 11.73 -33.36
N ALA A 536 10.37 11.02 -33.26
CA ALA A 536 11.64 11.34 -33.92
C ALA A 536 11.73 10.62 -35.27
N LYS A 537 12.41 11.20 -36.24
CA LYS A 537 12.81 10.51 -37.47
C LYS A 537 13.85 9.46 -37.14
N VAL A 538 13.57 8.20 -37.43
CA VAL A 538 14.46 7.06 -37.15
C VAL A 538 15.42 6.79 -38.30
N GLY A 539 14.96 6.92 -39.55
CA GLY A 539 15.75 6.71 -40.75
C GLY A 539 16.43 7.95 -41.32
N ALA A 540 16.69 8.97 -40.50
CA ALA A 540 17.43 10.15 -40.96
C ALA A 540 18.95 9.92 -40.81
N ASP A 541 19.71 10.25 -41.81
CA ASP A 541 21.21 10.17 -41.92
C ASP A 541 21.94 10.83 -40.75
#